data_6283e353839376ee19578ca447ee4831
#
_entry.id   6283e353839376ee19578ca447ee4831
#
_cell.length_a   1.000
_cell.length_b   1.000
_cell.length_c   1.000
_cell.angle_alpha   90.00
_cell.angle_beta   90.00
_cell.angle_gamma   90.00
#
_symmetry.space_group_name_H-M   'P 1'
#
loop_
_entity.id
_entity.type
_entity.pdbx_description
1 polymer ?
#
loop_
_entity_poly.entity_id
_entity_poly.type
_entity_poly.pdbx_seq_one_letter_code
_entity_poly.pdbx_strand_id
1 'polypeptide(L)'
;MNLSHLRYFVELAHTRHYSRAAEHLFITQPSLSHAIGQLESELGVPLFERSGRNTTLTRLGEEFLVCAERTLSTLDSGVESLRRSAQGEGLIRLGLVRPLGVDFIPDLAARFLAENPGKEIHFTFGTGVTQQLLDGLLARRYDLVFSSMPPAELGLSARPVVRQDLVLVVPPDHPLAGRKSIDLEETLSYPYVSFSRGSGMRDTVDALFGQLQARPRISCETEEMEVVAGLAARGFGIAVVPRMDLLDQLPLKVISIARPAWERSIYMVSDERIYLSPVVRNFQRFVLEQQGGETETVQKC
;
A
#
# COMPACT_ATOMS: atom_id res chain seq x y z
N MET A 1 25.80 25.53 19.88
CA MET A 1 26.22 24.28 19.18
C MET A 1 25.45 24.13 17.90
N ASN A 2 26.10 23.79 16.79
CA ASN A 2 25.47 23.50 15.50
C ASN A 2 26.14 22.27 14.85
N LEU A 3 25.55 21.76 13.78
CA LEU A 3 26.06 20.54 13.11
C LEU A 3 27.46 20.71 12.53
N SER A 4 27.82 21.91 12.08
CA SER A 4 29.17 22.18 11.59
C SER A 4 30.18 22.06 12.71
N HIS A 5 29.90 22.57 13.91
CA HIS A 5 30.77 22.41 15.07
C HIS A 5 30.99 20.94 15.44
N LEU A 6 29.94 20.08 15.35
CA LEU A 6 30.09 18.64 15.56
C LEU A 6 30.98 17.99 14.50
N ARG A 7 30.78 18.33 13.21
CA ARG A 7 31.61 17.80 12.11
C ARG A 7 33.08 18.25 12.27
N TYR A 8 33.31 19.49 12.66
CA TYR A 8 34.66 20.02 12.90
C TYR A 8 35.34 19.34 14.08
N PHE A 9 34.60 19.08 15.15
CA PHE A 9 35.08 18.36 16.32
C PHE A 9 35.49 16.93 15.96
N VAL A 10 34.64 16.18 15.27
CA VAL A 10 34.91 14.79 14.86
C VAL A 10 36.12 14.74 13.93
N GLU A 11 36.23 15.62 12.92
CA GLU A 11 37.36 15.67 12.01
C GLU A 11 38.66 15.98 12.74
N LEU A 12 38.65 16.94 13.67
CA LEU A 12 39.81 17.25 14.47
C LEU A 12 40.20 16.09 15.42
N ALA A 13 39.24 15.40 15.98
CA ALA A 13 39.46 14.22 16.83
C ALA A 13 40.21 13.10 16.09
N HIS A 14 39.85 12.87 14.82
CA HIS A 14 40.50 11.86 13.98
C HIS A 14 41.89 12.28 13.48
N THR A 15 42.00 13.51 12.98
CA THR A 15 43.24 14.02 12.40
C THR A 15 44.30 14.41 13.46
N ARG A 16 43.85 14.78 14.66
CA ARG A 16 44.66 15.27 15.79
C ARG A 16 45.59 16.42 15.42
N HIS A 17 45.27 17.14 14.35
CA HIS A 17 46.09 18.21 13.83
C HIS A 17 45.23 19.32 13.19
N TYR A 18 45.17 20.52 13.78
CA TYR A 18 44.30 21.61 13.36
C TYR A 18 44.43 22.01 11.89
N SER A 19 45.67 22.16 11.36
CA SER A 19 45.83 22.55 9.96
C SER A 19 45.36 21.50 9.00
N ARG A 20 45.62 20.21 9.26
CA ARG A 20 45.14 19.08 8.43
C ARG A 20 43.64 18.94 8.49
N ALA A 21 43.05 19.07 9.69
CA ALA A 21 41.61 19.06 9.84
C ALA A 21 40.93 20.20 9.07
N ALA A 22 41.50 21.39 9.14
CA ALA A 22 41.00 22.56 8.43
C ALA A 22 41.07 22.37 6.89
N GLU A 23 42.17 21.78 6.37
CA GLU A 23 42.32 21.43 4.96
C GLU A 23 41.22 20.45 4.51
N HIS A 24 41.01 19.36 5.26
CA HIS A 24 39.94 18.37 4.94
C HIS A 24 38.55 18.97 4.97
N LEU A 25 38.31 19.94 5.84
CA LEU A 25 37.05 20.63 5.99
C LEU A 25 36.86 21.81 5.02
N PHE A 26 37.90 22.14 4.21
CA PHE A 26 37.91 23.28 3.29
C PHE A 26 37.68 24.63 4.00
N ILE A 27 38.25 24.79 5.21
CA ILE A 27 38.17 26.03 6.00
C ILE A 27 39.57 26.47 6.44
N THR A 28 39.66 27.68 7.01
CA THR A 28 40.92 28.15 7.60
C THR A 28 41.14 27.59 9.01
N GLN A 29 42.42 27.36 9.39
CA GLN A 29 42.74 26.88 10.73
C GLN A 29 42.22 27.80 11.84
N PRO A 30 42.28 29.16 11.73
CA PRO A 30 41.68 30.05 12.73
C PRO A 30 40.15 29.83 12.86
N SER A 31 39.44 29.60 11.75
CA SER A 31 38.00 29.32 11.78
C SER A 31 37.69 28.01 12.52
N LEU A 32 38.47 26.95 12.26
CA LEU A 32 38.35 25.70 12.99
C LEU A 32 38.59 25.89 14.49
N SER A 33 39.70 26.56 14.84
CA SER A 33 40.06 26.83 16.25
C SER A 33 38.98 27.64 16.98
N HIS A 34 38.40 28.63 16.31
CA HIS A 34 37.30 29.43 16.87
C HIS A 34 36.04 28.58 17.10
N ALA A 35 35.68 27.75 16.14
CA ALA A 35 34.48 26.86 16.23
C ALA A 35 34.63 25.82 17.37
N ILE A 36 35.83 25.24 17.53
CA ILE A 36 36.11 24.32 18.64
C ILE A 36 36.04 25.06 19.98
N GLY A 37 36.68 26.25 20.10
CA GLY A 37 36.59 27.04 21.30
C GLY A 37 35.17 27.47 21.68
N GLN A 38 34.31 27.78 20.69
CA GLN A 38 32.89 28.02 20.92
C GLN A 38 32.16 26.77 21.43
N LEU A 39 32.46 25.60 20.86
CA LEU A 39 31.87 24.33 21.29
C LEU A 39 32.26 24.03 22.75
N GLU A 40 33.52 24.12 23.09
CA GLU A 40 34.02 23.89 24.44
C GLU A 40 33.45 24.92 25.46
N SER A 41 33.36 26.17 25.06
CA SER A 41 32.74 27.22 25.88
C SER A 41 31.27 26.96 26.15
N GLU A 42 30.54 26.49 25.17
CA GLU A 42 29.10 26.15 25.29
C GLU A 42 28.87 24.92 26.16
N LEU A 43 29.75 23.92 26.06
CA LEU A 43 29.70 22.72 26.89
C LEU A 43 30.27 22.94 28.30
N GLY A 44 31.05 24.01 28.50
CA GLY A 44 31.68 24.36 29.77
C GLY A 44 32.86 23.48 30.14
N VAL A 45 33.36 22.65 29.20
CA VAL A 45 34.50 21.76 29.44
C VAL A 45 35.42 21.70 28.22
N PRO A 46 36.76 21.53 28.42
CA PRO A 46 37.70 21.33 27.32
C PRO A 46 37.51 19.90 26.77
N LEU A 47 37.44 19.81 25.43
CA LEU A 47 37.37 18.54 24.71
C LEU A 47 38.73 18.09 24.19
N PHE A 48 39.66 19.07 24.00
CA PHE A 48 41.00 18.81 23.54
C PHE A 48 42.04 19.33 24.54
N GLU A 49 43.18 18.66 24.57
CA GLU A 49 44.38 19.06 25.29
C GLU A 49 45.60 19.00 24.37
N ARG A 50 46.67 19.80 24.72
CA ARG A 50 47.89 19.83 23.96
C ARG A 50 48.83 18.71 24.42
N SER A 51 49.31 17.91 23.48
CA SER A 51 50.37 16.92 23.70
C SER A 51 51.56 17.22 22.76
N GLY A 52 52.45 18.03 23.20
CA GLY A 52 53.58 18.51 22.39
C GLY A 52 53.13 19.35 21.21
N ARG A 53 53.40 18.89 19.98
CA ARG A 53 52.95 19.54 18.73
C ARG A 53 51.58 19.07 18.24
N ASN A 54 51.04 18.05 18.86
CA ASN A 54 49.73 17.44 18.47
C ASN A 54 48.65 17.84 19.48
N THR A 55 47.42 17.63 19.04
CA THR A 55 46.21 17.79 19.86
C THR A 55 45.65 16.41 20.16
N THR A 56 45.30 16.14 21.42
CA THR A 56 44.66 14.90 21.86
C THR A 56 43.30 15.20 22.50
N LEU A 57 42.42 14.26 22.52
CA LEU A 57 41.16 14.38 23.23
C LEU A 57 41.39 14.31 24.75
N THR A 58 40.63 15.10 25.49
CA THR A 58 40.45 14.85 26.93
C THR A 58 39.56 13.61 27.12
N ARG A 59 39.47 13.12 28.34
CA ARG A 59 38.50 12.03 28.65
C ARG A 59 37.07 12.43 28.30
N LEU A 60 36.64 13.66 28.58
CA LEU A 60 35.33 14.17 28.24
C LEU A 60 35.18 14.32 26.71
N GLY A 61 36.28 14.68 26.02
CA GLY A 61 36.32 14.70 24.56
C GLY A 61 36.13 13.31 23.94
N GLU A 62 36.69 12.25 24.51
CA GLU A 62 36.47 10.86 24.06
C GLU A 62 35.02 10.43 24.26
N GLU A 63 34.44 10.73 25.43
CA GLU A 63 33.04 10.44 25.71
C GLU A 63 32.11 11.22 24.75
N PHE A 64 32.43 12.49 24.49
CA PHE A 64 31.65 13.30 23.55
C PHE A 64 31.80 12.89 22.09
N LEU A 65 32.98 12.33 21.68
CA LEU A 65 33.24 11.86 20.33
C LEU A 65 32.23 10.74 19.94
N VAL A 66 32.04 9.77 20.81
CA VAL A 66 31.08 8.70 20.59
C VAL A 66 29.66 9.25 20.36
N CYS A 67 29.26 10.23 21.15
CA CYS A 67 27.97 10.89 21.02
C CYS A 67 27.85 11.68 19.69
N ALA A 68 28.87 12.46 19.34
CA ALA A 68 28.91 13.28 18.14
C ALA A 68 28.86 12.43 16.85
N GLU A 69 29.67 11.38 16.79
CA GLU A 69 29.70 10.45 15.66
C GLU A 69 28.35 9.77 15.45
N ARG A 70 27.74 9.26 16.53
CA ARG A 70 26.43 8.63 16.47
C ARG A 70 25.34 9.59 16.00
N THR A 71 25.39 10.83 16.47
CA THR A 71 24.43 11.88 16.08
C THR A 71 24.56 12.21 14.59
N LEU A 72 25.77 12.43 14.10
CA LEU A 72 26.05 12.71 12.69
C LEU A 72 25.67 11.54 11.80
N SER A 73 26.03 10.31 12.17
CA SER A 73 25.66 9.08 11.42
C SER A 73 24.14 8.92 11.33
N THR A 74 23.42 9.16 12.42
CA THR A 74 21.95 9.09 12.42
C THR A 74 21.33 10.12 11.47
N LEU A 75 21.84 11.34 11.49
CA LEU A 75 21.39 12.41 10.59
C LEU A 75 21.69 12.07 9.13
N ASP A 76 22.93 11.66 8.83
CA ASP A 76 23.36 11.35 7.47
C ASP A 76 22.54 10.16 6.90
N SER A 77 22.26 9.14 7.72
CA SER A 77 21.38 8.03 7.36
C SER A 77 19.95 8.49 7.04
N GLY A 78 19.40 9.43 7.82
CA GLY A 78 18.08 10.01 7.57
C GLY A 78 18.04 10.81 6.26
N VAL A 79 19.06 11.62 6.00
CA VAL A 79 19.18 12.38 4.74
C VAL A 79 19.28 11.44 3.54
N GLU A 80 20.06 10.36 3.63
CA GLU A 80 20.23 9.39 2.56
C GLU A 80 18.91 8.64 2.30
N SER A 81 18.17 8.28 3.35
CA SER A 81 16.82 7.69 3.22
C SER A 81 15.86 8.61 2.46
N LEU A 82 15.88 9.93 2.75
CA LEU A 82 15.06 10.90 2.01
C LEU A 82 15.50 11.04 0.55
N ARG A 83 16.81 11.00 0.26
CA ARG A 83 17.33 11.03 -1.12
C ARG A 83 16.87 9.80 -1.91
N ARG A 84 16.98 8.60 -1.33
CA ARG A 84 16.47 7.37 -1.95
C ARG A 84 14.96 7.46 -2.21
N SER A 85 14.20 7.96 -1.25
CA SER A 85 12.77 8.20 -1.43
C SER A 85 12.48 9.17 -2.58
N ALA A 86 13.29 10.22 -2.76
CA ALA A 86 13.16 11.14 -3.89
C ALA A 86 13.45 10.48 -5.25
N GLN A 87 14.27 9.42 -5.27
CA GLN A 87 14.57 8.62 -6.47
C GLN A 87 13.51 7.55 -6.77
N GLY A 88 12.45 7.49 -5.96
CA GLY A 88 11.35 6.54 -6.15
C GLY A 88 11.59 5.17 -5.54
N GLU A 89 12.40 5.12 -4.48
CA GLU A 89 12.55 3.97 -3.60
C GLU A 89 11.69 4.13 -2.35
N GLY A 90 11.49 3.03 -1.62
CA GLY A 90 10.82 3.04 -0.33
C GLY A 90 9.61 2.14 -0.22
N LEU A 91 8.74 2.46 0.73
CA LEU A 91 7.60 1.63 1.11
C LEU A 91 6.31 2.12 0.44
N ILE A 92 5.53 1.18 -0.10
CA ILE A 92 4.16 1.35 -0.59
C ILE A 92 3.23 0.54 0.30
N ARG A 93 2.29 1.21 0.95
CA ARG A 93 1.30 0.58 1.85
C ARG A 93 -0.04 0.52 1.17
N LEU A 94 -0.49 -0.69 0.84
CA LEU A 94 -1.75 -0.94 0.13
C LEU A 94 -2.80 -1.52 1.05
N GLY A 95 -3.99 -0.93 1.03
CA GLY A 95 -5.20 -1.52 1.58
C GLY A 95 -6.06 -2.09 0.45
N LEU A 96 -6.56 -3.33 0.58
CA LEU A 96 -7.32 -3.95 -0.49
C LEU A 96 -8.46 -4.84 0.03
N VAL A 97 -9.56 -4.87 -0.71
CA VAL A 97 -10.59 -5.88 -0.49
C VAL A 97 -10.02 -7.26 -0.80
N ARG A 98 -10.32 -8.26 0.04
CA ARG A 98 -9.71 -9.60 0.00
C ARG A 98 -9.63 -10.23 -1.40
N PRO A 99 -10.67 -10.19 -2.24
CA PRO A 99 -10.62 -10.85 -3.56
C PRO A 99 -9.50 -10.37 -4.48
N LEU A 100 -8.99 -9.15 -4.29
CA LEU A 100 -7.90 -8.60 -5.10
C LEU A 100 -6.51 -9.04 -4.61
N GLY A 101 -6.42 -9.60 -3.40
CA GLY A 101 -5.15 -9.95 -2.77
C GLY A 101 -4.56 -11.27 -3.23
N VAL A 102 -5.30 -12.07 -4.00
CA VAL A 102 -4.85 -13.40 -4.44
C VAL A 102 -4.08 -13.30 -5.75
N ASP A 103 -4.55 -12.51 -6.70
CA ASP A 103 -4.00 -12.45 -8.05
C ASP A 103 -3.74 -11.01 -8.51
N PHE A 104 -4.77 -10.18 -8.64
CA PHE A 104 -4.71 -8.87 -9.29
C PHE A 104 -3.66 -7.93 -8.71
N ILE A 105 -3.66 -7.70 -7.39
CA ILE A 105 -2.69 -6.79 -6.75
C ILE A 105 -1.29 -7.38 -6.68
N PRO A 106 -1.09 -8.69 -6.36
CA PRO A 106 0.21 -9.32 -6.45
C PRO A 106 0.83 -9.24 -7.85
N ASP A 107 0.05 -9.46 -8.92
CA ASP A 107 0.53 -9.33 -10.30
C ASP A 107 0.96 -7.90 -10.62
N LEU A 108 0.13 -6.89 -10.28
CA LEU A 108 0.50 -5.49 -10.45
C LEU A 108 1.79 -5.13 -9.71
N ALA A 109 1.93 -5.58 -8.46
CA ALA A 109 3.13 -5.32 -7.67
C ALA A 109 4.37 -5.99 -8.28
N ALA A 110 4.25 -7.24 -8.72
CA ALA A 110 5.33 -7.98 -9.36
C ALA A 110 5.79 -7.31 -10.67
N ARG A 111 4.85 -6.90 -11.53
CA ARG A 111 5.16 -6.17 -12.76
C ARG A 111 5.82 -4.82 -12.48
N PHE A 112 5.32 -4.07 -11.51
CA PHE A 112 5.93 -2.81 -11.11
C PHE A 112 7.38 -2.98 -10.63
N LEU A 113 7.67 -4.02 -9.84
CA LEU A 113 9.04 -4.35 -9.42
C LEU A 113 9.91 -4.72 -10.63
N ALA A 114 9.39 -5.51 -11.56
CA ALA A 114 10.11 -5.89 -12.78
C ALA A 114 10.46 -4.69 -13.68
N GLU A 115 9.62 -3.65 -13.71
CA GLU A 115 9.88 -2.41 -14.45
C GLU A 115 10.81 -1.44 -13.71
N ASN A 116 11.14 -1.71 -12.45
CA ASN A 116 12.04 -0.88 -11.63
C ASN A 116 13.24 -1.66 -11.10
N PRO A 117 14.05 -2.32 -11.96
CA PRO A 117 15.17 -3.12 -11.52
C PRO A 117 16.20 -2.25 -10.80
N GLY A 118 16.75 -2.77 -9.71
CA GLY A 118 17.79 -2.09 -8.92
C GLY A 118 17.29 -1.01 -7.95
N LYS A 119 15.97 -0.75 -7.89
CA LYS A 119 15.39 0.11 -6.86
C LYS A 119 14.94 -0.70 -5.65
N GLU A 120 15.18 -0.16 -4.47
CA GLU A 120 14.74 -0.76 -3.20
C GLU A 120 13.29 -0.36 -2.90
N ILE A 121 12.34 -1.17 -3.41
CA ILE A 121 10.89 -0.95 -3.28
C ILE A 121 10.30 -2.08 -2.46
N HIS A 122 9.55 -1.72 -1.42
CA HIS A 122 8.86 -2.66 -0.54
C HIS A 122 7.36 -2.41 -0.56
N PHE A 123 6.59 -3.49 -0.48
CA PHE A 123 5.14 -3.43 -0.35
C PHE A 123 4.69 -3.97 1.01
N THR A 124 3.68 -3.35 1.59
CA THR A 124 2.88 -3.93 2.66
C THR A 124 1.42 -3.94 2.26
N PHE A 125 0.72 -5.02 2.61
CA PHE A 125 -0.66 -5.25 2.23
C PHE A 125 -1.52 -5.42 3.49
N GLY A 126 -2.63 -4.67 3.54
CA GLY A 126 -3.68 -4.87 4.52
C GLY A 126 -4.97 -5.24 3.81
N THR A 127 -5.73 -6.19 4.35
CA THR A 127 -7.02 -6.60 3.79
C THR A 127 -8.15 -6.24 4.73
N GLY A 128 -9.33 -5.96 4.19
CA GLY A 128 -10.51 -5.63 4.98
C GLY A 128 -11.73 -5.32 4.14
N VAL A 129 -12.80 -4.90 4.81
CA VAL A 129 -13.98 -4.35 4.14
C VAL A 129 -13.75 -2.88 3.77
N THR A 130 -14.47 -2.38 2.77
CA THR A 130 -14.28 -1.02 2.22
C THR A 130 -14.18 0.05 3.31
N GLN A 131 -15.10 0.07 4.28
CA GLN A 131 -15.09 1.09 5.33
C GLN A 131 -13.79 1.09 6.15
N GLN A 132 -13.34 -0.09 6.62
CA GLN A 132 -12.10 -0.22 7.40
C GLN A 132 -10.86 0.20 6.61
N LEU A 133 -10.87 -0.05 5.28
CA LEU A 133 -9.79 0.34 4.40
C LEU A 133 -9.75 1.86 4.19
N LEU A 134 -10.90 2.49 4.00
CA LEU A 134 -11.02 3.95 3.88
C LEU A 134 -10.62 4.66 5.18
N ASP A 135 -11.04 4.13 6.34
CA ASP A 135 -10.58 4.62 7.65
C ASP A 135 -9.06 4.50 7.79
N GLY A 136 -8.50 3.40 7.28
CA GLY A 136 -7.05 3.19 7.22
C GLY A 136 -6.32 4.17 6.32
N LEU A 137 -6.91 4.55 5.19
CA LEU A 137 -6.37 5.56 4.28
C LEU A 137 -6.38 6.95 4.96
N LEU A 138 -7.50 7.35 5.54
CA LEU A 138 -7.62 8.61 6.27
C LEU A 138 -6.68 8.68 7.49
N ALA A 139 -6.47 7.56 8.18
CA ALA A 139 -5.51 7.43 9.27
C ALA A 139 -4.04 7.25 8.81
N ARG A 140 -3.75 7.36 7.51
CA ARG A 140 -2.42 7.18 6.91
C ARG A 140 -1.76 5.82 7.18
N ARG A 141 -2.55 4.79 7.44
CA ARG A 141 -2.07 3.40 7.50
C ARG A 141 -1.79 2.84 6.12
N TYR A 142 -2.52 3.31 5.12
CA TYR A 142 -2.37 2.98 3.71
C TYR A 142 -2.08 4.23 2.90
N ASP A 143 -1.30 4.08 1.84
CA ASP A 143 -1.02 5.12 0.86
C ASP A 143 -2.05 5.12 -0.26
N LEU A 144 -2.48 3.92 -0.67
CA LEU A 144 -3.53 3.67 -1.66
C LEU A 144 -4.44 2.55 -1.16
N VAL A 145 -5.72 2.63 -1.52
CA VAL A 145 -6.72 1.62 -1.19
C VAL A 145 -7.40 1.13 -2.47
N PHE A 146 -7.61 -0.18 -2.58
CA PHE A 146 -8.37 -0.82 -3.65
C PHE A 146 -9.68 -1.37 -3.08
N SER A 147 -10.78 -0.69 -3.37
CA SER A 147 -12.09 -1.00 -2.77
C SER A 147 -13.26 -0.66 -3.70
N SER A 148 -14.48 -0.87 -3.22
CA SER A 148 -15.68 -0.30 -3.84
C SER A 148 -15.61 1.23 -3.81
N MET A 149 -16.47 1.90 -4.59
CA MET A 149 -16.57 3.37 -4.63
C MET A 149 -16.69 3.94 -3.21
N PRO A 150 -15.81 4.89 -2.82
CA PRO A 150 -15.94 5.56 -1.54
C PRO A 150 -17.14 6.49 -1.51
N PRO A 151 -17.75 6.75 -0.32
CA PRO A 151 -18.75 7.80 -0.15
C PRO A 151 -18.20 9.17 -0.59
N ALA A 152 -19.02 9.95 -1.30
CA ALA A 152 -18.62 11.25 -1.85
C ALA A 152 -18.23 12.27 -0.76
N GLU A 153 -18.82 12.13 0.42
CA GLU A 153 -18.60 13.01 1.59
C GLU A 153 -17.16 12.95 2.11
N LEU A 154 -16.45 11.87 1.83
CA LEU A 154 -15.04 11.71 2.25
C LEU A 154 -14.08 12.56 1.42
N GLY A 155 -14.49 13.04 0.24
CA GLY A 155 -13.66 13.85 -0.65
C GLY A 155 -12.39 13.15 -1.12
N LEU A 156 -12.44 11.82 -1.26
CA LEU A 156 -11.33 10.99 -1.75
C LEU A 156 -11.37 10.89 -3.27
N SER A 157 -10.21 10.81 -3.90
CA SER A 157 -10.10 10.51 -5.33
C SER A 157 -10.26 9.01 -5.55
N ALA A 158 -11.13 8.63 -6.48
CA ALA A 158 -11.39 7.23 -6.84
C ALA A 158 -11.27 7.06 -8.35
N ARG A 159 -10.39 6.16 -8.78
CA ARG A 159 -10.18 5.81 -10.19
C ARG A 159 -10.54 4.34 -10.41
N PRO A 160 -11.44 4.00 -11.36
CA PRO A 160 -11.76 2.61 -11.63
C PRO A 160 -10.52 1.88 -12.14
N VAL A 161 -10.26 0.67 -11.63
CA VAL A 161 -9.05 -0.10 -11.99
C VAL A 161 -9.35 -1.53 -12.39
N VAL A 162 -10.47 -2.08 -12.00
CA VAL A 162 -10.88 -3.40 -12.46
C VAL A 162 -12.40 -3.49 -12.52
N ARG A 163 -12.92 -4.05 -13.61
CA ARG A 163 -14.31 -4.43 -13.72
C ARG A 163 -14.50 -5.82 -13.14
N GLN A 164 -15.47 -5.98 -12.28
CA GLN A 164 -15.77 -7.24 -11.64
C GLN A 164 -17.17 -7.73 -12.03
N ASP A 165 -17.23 -8.77 -12.84
CA ASP A 165 -18.47 -9.38 -13.23
C ASP A 165 -19.06 -10.19 -12.07
N LEU A 166 -20.38 -10.14 -11.93
CA LEU A 166 -21.13 -11.00 -11.04
C LEU A 166 -21.67 -12.19 -11.84
N VAL A 167 -21.61 -13.36 -11.23
CA VAL A 167 -22.09 -14.60 -11.82
C VAL A 167 -22.99 -15.35 -10.84
N LEU A 168 -23.92 -16.11 -11.38
CA LEU A 168 -24.67 -17.11 -10.60
C LEU A 168 -23.85 -18.39 -10.54
N VAL A 169 -23.71 -18.98 -9.36
CA VAL A 169 -23.09 -20.29 -9.17
C VAL A 169 -24.14 -21.30 -8.64
N VAL A 170 -24.12 -22.48 -9.20
CA VAL A 170 -25.02 -23.56 -8.85
C VAL A 170 -24.29 -24.91 -8.78
N PRO A 171 -24.76 -25.91 -8.01
CA PRO A 171 -24.20 -27.26 -8.05
C PRO A 171 -24.27 -27.87 -9.45
N PRO A 172 -23.41 -28.87 -9.79
CA PRO A 172 -23.39 -29.46 -11.12
C PRO A 172 -24.69 -30.19 -11.54
N ASP A 173 -25.43 -30.70 -10.58
CA ASP A 173 -26.70 -31.42 -10.74
C ASP A 173 -27.95 -30.53 -10.61
N HIS A 174 -27.76 -29.22 -10.44
CA HIS A 174 -28.85 -28.26 -10.31
C HIS A 174 -29.61 -28.11 -11.65
N PRO A 175 -30.95 -27.92 -11.64
CA PRO A 175 -31.75 -27.74 -12.88
C PRO A 175 -31.25 -26.63 -13.81
N LEU A 176 -30.58 -25.62 -13.27
CA LEU A 176 -30.01 -24.50 -14.03
C LEU A 176 -28.59 -24.78 -14.57
N ALA A 177 -27.94 -25.89 -14.20
CA ALA A 177 -26.55 -26.15 -14.50
C ALA A 177 -26.19 -26.19 -16.00
N GLY A 178 -27.17 -26.47 -16.87
CA GLY A 178 -26.98 -26.46 -18.32
C GLY A 178 -27.09 -25.07 -18.99
N ARG A 179 -27.41 -24.03 -18.23
CA ARG A 179 -27.57 -22.67 -18.77
C ARG A 179 -26.20 -21.98 -18.89
N LYS A 180 -26.00 -21.26 -19.98
CA LYS A 180 -24.82 -20.35 -20.15
C LYS A 180 -25.09 -18.97 -19.59
N SER A 181 -26.36 -18.53 -19.65
CA SER A 181 -26.80 -17.22 -19.16
C SER A 181 -28.21 -17.33 -18.60
N ILE A 182 -28.58 -16.45 -17.66
CA ILE A 182 -29.87 -16.48 -16.98
C ILE A 182 -30.31 -15.07 -16.57
N ASP A 183 -31.62 -14.85 -16.58
CA ASP A 183 -32.22 -13.69 -15.92
C ASP A 183 -32.42 -14.05 -14.42
N LEU A 184 -31.96 -13.20 -13.50
CA LEU A 184 -32.03 -13.50 -12.05
C LEU A 184 -33.47 -13.71 -11.55
N GLU A 185 -34.47 -13.14 -12.23
CA GLU A 185 -35.88 -13.35 -11.91
C GLU A 185 -36.26 -14.83 -11.97
N GLU A 186 -35.70 -15.61 -12.91
CA GLU A 186 -35.93 -17.04 -13.04
C GLU A 186 -35.41 -17.86 -11.85
N THR A 187 -34.57 -17.28 -11.02
CA THR A 187 -33.88 -17.97 -9.92
C THR A 187 -34.54 -17.78 -8.55
N LEU A 188 -35.56 -16.90 -8.46
CA LEU A 188 -36.20 -16.52 -7.19
C LEU A 188 -36.88 -17.67 -6.44
N SER A 189 -37.23 -18.75 -7.14
CA SER A 189 -37.84 -19.94 -6.55
C SER A 189 -36.84 -20.81 -5.78
N TYR A 190 -35.54 -20.62 -5.99
CA TYR A 190 -34.47 -21.41 -5.34
C TYR A 190 -33.97 -20.76 -4.06
N PRO A 191 -33.47 -21.58 -3.10
CA PRO A 191 -32.81 -21.03 -1.91
C PRO A 191 -31.43 -20.44 -2.27
N TYR A 192 -31.05 -19.37 -1.60
CA TYR A 192 -29.78 -18.67 -1.79
C TYR A 192 -28.85 -18.82 -0.60
N VAL A 193 -27.58 -19.08 -0.87
CA VAL A 193 -26.49 -18.77 0.04
C VAL A 193 -26.10 -17.32 -0.24
N SER A 194 -26.09 -16.47 0.79
CA SER A 194 -25.85 -15.03 0.64
C SER A 194 -24.72 -14.56 1.55
N PHE A 195 -24.31 -13.32 1.34
CA PHE A 195 -23.37 -12.65 2.21
C PHE A 195 -24.07 -12.10 3.46
N SER A 196 -23.38 -12.12 4.60
CA SER A 196 -23.88 -11.51 5.84
C SER A 196 -24.05 -10.01 5.70
N ARG A 197 -24.96 -9.43 6.50
CA ARG A 197 -25.14 -7.98 6.58
C ARG A 197 -23.85 -7.29 7.05
N GLY A 198 -23.54 -6.15 6.45
CA GLY A 198 -22.28 -5.40 6.68
C GLY A 198 -21.12 -5.85 5.79
N SER A 199 -21.27 -6.92 5.02
CA SER A 199 -20.37 -7.22 3.92
C SER A 199 -20.66 -6.29 2.75
N GLY A 200 -19.65 -5.69 2.13
CA GLY A 200 -19.83 -4.88 0.92
C GLY A 200 -20.38 -5.65 -0.28
N MET A 201 -20.27 -6.99 -0.26
CA MET A 201 -20.90 -7.86 -1.24
C MET A 201 -22.40 -8.05 -1.00
N ARG A 202 -22.84 -8.02 0.27
CA ARG A 202 -24.29 -8.09 0.58
C ARG A 202 -25.03 -6.92 -0.04
N ASP A 203 -24.56 -5.72 0.16
CA ASP A 203 -25.18 -4.49 -0.38
C ASP A 203 -25.22 -4.54 -1.92
N THR A 204 -24.16 -5.10 -2.54
CA THR A 204 -24.07 -5.29 -3.99
C THR A 204 -25.13 -6.25 -4.49
N VAL A 205 -25.29 -7.42 -3.84
CA VAL A 205 -26.27 -8.44 -4.23
C VAL A 205 -27.70 -7.94 -3.96
N ASP A 206 -27.93 -7.30 -2.81
CA ASP A 206 -29.23 -6.72 -2.48
C ASP A 206 -29.65 -5.62 -3.48
N ALA A 207 -28.70 -4.78 -3.94
CA ALA A 207 -28.97 -3.77 -4.97
C ALA A 207 -29.30 -4.42 -6.33
N LEU A 208 -28.65 -5.54 -6.67
CA LEU A 208 -28.94 -6.28 -7.89
C LEU A 208 -30.40 -6.82 -7.88
N PHE A 209 -30.80 -7.46 -6.78
CA PHE A 209 -32.20 -7.93 -6.63
C PHE A 209 -33.18 -6.77 -6.44
N GLY A 210 -32.75 -5.65 -5.90
CA GLY A 210 -33.55 -4.44 -5.78
C GLY A 210 -34.03 -3.89 -7.12
N GLN A 211 -33.25 -4.04 -8.20
CA GLN A 211 -33.67 -3.68 -9.56
C GLN A 211 -34.84 -4.52 -10.07
N LEU A 212 -34.98 -5.75 -9.57
CA LEU A 212 -36.09 -6.66 -9.86
C LEU A 212 -37.29 -6.45 -8.92
N GLN A 213 -37.20 -5.55 -7.97
CA GLN A 213 -38.18 -5.38 -6.88
C GLN A 213 -38.45 -6.69 -6.13
N ALA A 214 -37.46 -7.58 -6.08
CA ALA A 214 -37.53 -8.91 -5.53
C ALA A 214 -36.53 -9.13 -4.39
N ARG A 215 -36.79 -10.15 -3.58
CA ARG A 215 -35.87 -10.58 -2.52
C ARG A 215 -35.66 -12.07 -2.63
N PRO A 216 -34.43 -12.58 -2.73
CA PRO A 216 -34.15 -14.00 -2.75
C PRO A 216 -34.48 -14.63 -1.38
N ARG A 217 -34.90 -15.91 -1.40
CA ARG A 217 -35.07 -16.69 -0.18
C ARG A 217 -33.70 -17.16 0.31
N ILE A 218 -33.18 -16.54 1.38
CA ILE A 218 -31.85 -16.87 1.93
C ILE A 218 -31.97 -18.12 2.80
N SER A 219 -31.16 -19.14 2.53
CA SER A 219 -31.01 -20.36 3.31
C SER A 219 -29.93 -20.26 4.37
N CYS A 220 -28.81 -19.60 4.04
CA CYS A 220 -27.73 -19.32 4.96
C CYS A 220 -26.92 -18.10 4.52
N GLU A 221 -26.19 -17.51 5.47
CA GLU A 221 -25.38 -16.32 5.26
C GLU A 221 -23.97 -16.54 5.83
N THR A 222 -22.96 -15.96 5.15
CA THR A 222 -21.57 -15.93 5.60
C THR A 222 -20.87 -14.68 5.07
N GLU A 223 -19.73 -14.31 5.66
CA GLU A 223 -18.99 -13.12 5.25
C GLU A 223 -18.05 -13.38 4.06
N GLU A 224 -17.51 -14.59 3.96
CA GLU A 224 -16.42 -14.92 3.05
C GLU A 224 -16.95 -15.54 1.77
N MET A 225 -16.47 -15.05 0.63
CA MET A 225 -16.88 -15.47 -0.71
C MET A 225 -16.58 -16.95 -0.96
N GLU A 226 -15.43 -17.42 -0.50
CA GLU A 226 -15.00 -18.82 -0.62
C GLU A 226 -15.95 -19.76 0.09
N VAL A 227 -16.47 -19.33 1.25
CA VAL A 227 -17.46 -20.09 2.03
C VAL A 227 -18.81 -20.07 1.34
N VAL A 228 -19.25 -18.91 0.78
CA VAL A 228 -20.48 -18.84 -0.04
C VAL A 228 -20.41 -19.82 -1.19
N ALA A 229 -19.32 -19.81 -1.95
CA ALA A 229 -19.10 -20.70 -3.09
C ALA A 229 -19.03 -22.18 -2.67
N GLY A 230 -18.33 -22.47 -1.57
CA GLY A 230 -18.23 -23.83 -1.01
C GLY A 230 -19.58 -24.39 -0.55
N LEU A 231 -20.41 -23.58 0.11
CA LEU A 231 -21.78 -23.97 0.51
C LEU A 231 -22.69 -24.18 -0.70
N ALA A 232 -22.60 -23.30 -1.70
CA ALA A 232 -23.33 -23.47 -2.97
C ALA A 232 -22.91 -24.77 -3.67
N ALA A 233 -21.62 -25.09 -3.71
CA ALA A 233 -21.12 -26.35 -4.30
C ALA A 233 -21.65 -27.61 -3.58
N ARG A 234 -22.08 -27.51 -2.34
CA ARG A 234 -22.65 -28.61 -1.54
C ARG A 234 -24.19 -28.61 -1.52
N GLY A 235 -24.85 -27.76 -2.32
CA GLY A 235 -26.29 -27.76 -2.46
C GLY A 235 -27.08 -27.04 -1.35
N PHE A 236 -26.44 -26.21 -0.55
CA PHE A 236 -27.13 -25.38 0.46
C PHE A 236 -28.02 -24.30 -0.18
N GLY A 237 -27.82 -24.03 -1.44
CA GLY A 237 -28.53 -23.07 -2.26
C GLY A 237 -27.68 -22.65 -3.45
N ILE A 238 -28.20 -21.73 -4.25
CA ILE A 238 -27.46 -21.07 -5.31
C ILE A 238 -26.90 -19.76 -4.79
N ALA A 239 -25.92 -19.17 -5.48
CA ALA A 239 -25.35 -17.90 -5.00
C ALA A 239 -24.97 -16.96 -6.16
N VAL A 240 -25.09 -15.66 -5.92
CA VAL A 240 -24.50 -14.60 -6.76
C VAL A 240 -23.18 -14.18 -6.13
N VAL A 241 -22.10 -14.35 -6.89
CA VAL A 241 -20.73 -14.08 -6.44
C VAL A 241 -19.93 -13.38 -7.54
N PRO A 242 -18.84 -12.67 -7.20
CA PRO A 242 -17.89 -12.20 -8.20
C PRO A 242 -17.26 -13.36 -8.97
N ARG A 243 -17.02 -13.16 -10.28
CA ARG A 243 -16.26 -14.12 -11.08
C ARG A 243 -14.81 -14.13 -10.62
N MET A 244 -14.28 -15.29 -10.25
CA MET A 244 -12.91 -15.53 -9.80
C MET A 244 -12.48 -16.94 -10.18
N ASP A 245 -11.18 -17.15 -10.37
CA ASP A 245 -10.58 -18.43 -10.75
C ASP A 245 -10.83 -19.56 -9.75
N LEU A 246 -11.01 -19.20 -8.47
CA LEU A 246 -11.39 -20.15 -7.43
C LEU A 246 -12.68 -20.92 -7.78
N LEU A 247 -13.62 -20.29 -8.48
CA LEU A 247 -14.88 -20.94 -8.85
C LEU A 247 -14.68 -22.12 -9.79
N ASP A 248 -13.62 -22.09 -10.60
CA ASP A 248 -13.29 -23.18 -11.53
C ASP A 248 -12.65 -24.38 -10.83
N GLN A 249 -12.18 -24.21 -9.60
CA GLN A 249 -11.61 -25.28 -8.76
C GLN A 249 -12.67 -25.99 -7.90
N LEU A 250 -13.87 -25.44 -7.81
CA LEU A 250 -14.98 -26.01 -7.05
C LEU A 250 -15.94 -26.79 -7.96
N PRO A 251 -16.65 -27.81 -7.45
CA PRO A 251 -17.69 -28.50 -8.19
C PRO A 251 -18.93 -27.59 -8.35
N LEU A 252 -18.82 -26.59 -9.20
CA LEU A 252 -19.85 -25.59 -9.50
C LEU A 252 -20.05 -25.44 -11.00
N LYS A 253 -21.24 -24.99 -11.38
CA LYS A 253 -21.51 -24.42 -12.71
C LYS A 253 -21.65 -22.92 -12.55
N VAL A 254 -20.86 -22.17 -13.33
CA VAL A 254 -20.87 -20.73 -13.40
C VAL A 254 -21.75 -20.28 -14.55
N ILE A 255 -22.71 -19.44 -14.27
CA ILE A 255 -23.75 -18.98 -15.21
C ILE A 255 -23.69 -17.46 -15.25
N SER A 256 -23.55 -16.86 -16.43
CA SER A 256 -23.57 -15.41 -16.61
C SER A 256 -24.96 -14.85 -16.29
N ILE A 257 -25.03 -13.70 -15.65
CA ILE A 257 -26.27 -12.98 -15.36
C ILE A 257 -26.56 -12.05 -16.55
N ALA A 258 -27.68 -12.29 -17.25
CA ALA A 258 -28.11 -11.46 -18.38
C ALA A 258 -28.90 -10.24 -17.91
N ARG A 259 -29.76 -10.42 -16.92
CA ARG A 259 -30.58 -9.37 -16.33
C ARG A 259 -30.70 -9.55 -14.81
N PRO A 260 -30.71 -8.44 -14.05
CA PRO A 260 -30.48 -7.07 -14.50
C PRO A 260 -29.03 -6.85 -14.95
N ALA A 261 -28.83 -5.88 -15.85
CA ALA A 261 -27.48 -5.47 -16.23
C ALA A 261 -26.79 -4.88 -15.00
N TRP A 262 -25.58 -5.32 -14.76
CA TRP A 262 -24.80 -4.92 -13.60
C TRP A 262 -23.36 -4.66 -13.98
N GLU A 263 -22.85 -3.51 -13.57
CA GLU A 263 -21.45 -3.18 -13.67
C GLU A 263 -20.92 -2.85 -12.28
N ARG A 264 -19.93 -3.60 -11.86
CA ARG A 264 -19.19 -3.30 -10.64
C ARG A 264 -17.74 -3.03 -11.00
N SER A 265 -17.26 -1.88 -10.54
CA SER A 265 -15.86 -1.55 -10.62
C SER A 265 -15.24 -1.55 -9.22
N ILE A 266 -14.01 -1.98 -9.16
CA ILE A 266 -13.13 -1.71 -8.03
C ILE A 266 -12.31 -0.47 -8.37
N TYR A 267 -12.10 0.36 -7.38
CA TYR A 267 -11.46 1.65 -7.52
C TYR A 267 -10.13 1.66 -6.76
N MET A 268 -9.12 2.23 -7.36
CA MET A 268 -7.96 2.72 -6.63
C MET A 268 -8.33 4.06 -6.00
N VAL A 269 -8.27 4.12 -4.68
CA VAL A 269 -8.67 5.27 -3.87
C VAL A 269 -7.44 5.90 -3.23
N SER A 270 -7.34 7.21 -3.31
CA SER A 270 -6.27 8.01 -2.69
C SER A 270 -6.80 9.31 -2.09
N ASP A 271 -6.08 9.88 -1.15
CA ASP A 271 -6.36 11.21 -0.61
C ASP A 271 -5.42 12.23 -1.26
N GLU A 272 -5.92 13.02 -2.20
CA GLU A 272 -5.13 14.03 -2.92
C GLU A 272 -4.70 15.22 -2.04
N ARG A 273 -5.24 15.36 -0.84
CA ARG A 273 -4.85 16.40 0.13
C ARG A 273 -3.53 16.06 0.82
N ILE A 274 -3.05 14.81 0.68
CA ILE A 274 -1.86 14.31 1.34
C ILE A 274 -0.73 14.16 0.32
N TYR A 275 0.48 14.54 0.72
CA TYR A 275 1.66 14.27 -0.08
C TYR A 275 1.92 12.77 -0.15
N LEU A 276 1.90 12.22 -1.36
CA LEU A 276 2.34 10.87 -1.65
C LEU A 276 3.83 10.87 -2.03
N SER A 277 4.59 9.92 -1.50
CA SER A 277 5.99 9.75 -1.87
C SER A 277 6.15 9.44 -3.37
N PRO A 278 7.31 9.72 -3.98
CA PRO A 278 7.53 9.45 -5.39
C PRO A 278 7.26 8.01 -5.79
N VAL A 279 7.65 7.02 -4.97
CA VAL A 279 7.40 5.60 -5.26
C VAL A 279 5.90 5.29 -5.31
N VAL A 280 5.11 5.85 -4.39
CA VAL A 280 3.65 5.66 -4.38
C VAL A 280 3.00 6.31 -5.60
N ARG A 281 3.40 7.54 -5.97
CA ARG A 281 2.91 8.21 -7.18
C ARG A 281 3.28 7.46 -8.46
N ASN A 282 4.49 6.90 -8.52
CA ASN A 282 4.92 6.09 -9.65
C ASN A 282 4.07 4.81 -9.77
N PHE A 283 3.81 4.13 -8.65
CA PHE A 283 2.93 2.97 -8.63
C PHE A 283 1.49 3.32 -9.00
N GLN A 284 0.95 4.43 -8.47
CA GLN A 284 -0.38 4.93 -8.85
C GLN A 284 -0.50 5.16 -10.36
N ARG A 285 0.51 5.82 -10.96
CA ARG A 285 0.55 6.05 -12.41
C ARG A 285 0.62 4.73 -13.18
N PHE A 286 1.51 3.83 -12.78
CA PHE A 286 1.65 2.51 -13.37
C PHE A 286 0.32 1.75 -13.40
N VAL A 287 -0.41 1.70 -12.27
CA VAL A 287 -1.73 1.05 -12.20
C VAL A 287 -2.71 1.66 -13.20
N LEU A 288 -2.74 2.99 -13.35
CA LEU A 288 -3.65 3.66 -14.29
C LEU A 288 -3.28 3.43 -15.76
N GLU A 289 -1.99 3.36 -16.09
CA GLU A 289 -1.50 3.09 -17.45
C GLU A 289 -1.84 1.67 -17.90
N GLN A 290 -1.78 0.67 -17.01
CA GLN A 290 -2.19 -0.70 -17.31
C GLN A 290 -3.67 -0.81 -17.72
N GLN A 291 -4.52 0.07 -17.21
CA GLN A 291 -5.96 0.10 -17.55
C GLN A 291 -6.24 0.65 -18.95
N GLY A 292 -5.39 1.56 -19.44
CA GLY A 292 -5.51 2.09 -20.81
C GLY A 292 -5.24 1.07 -21.92
N GLY A 293 -4.44 0.03 -21.63
CA GLY A 293 -4.10 -1.03 -22.58
C GLY A 293 -5.15 -2.14 -22.71
N GLU A 294 -5.91 -2.43 -21.66
CA GLU A 294 -6.91 -3.50 -21.67
C GLU A 294 -8.23 -3.09 -22.35
N THR A 295 -8.55 -1.81 -22.37
CA THR A 295 -9.80 -1.33 -23.01
C THR A 295 -9.76 -1.45 -24.54
N GLU A 296 -8.58 -1.51 -25.18
CA GLU A 296 -8.44 -1.72 -26.62
C GLU A 296 -8.46 -3.19 -27.06
N THR A 297 -8.19 -4.14 -26.15
CA THR A 297 -8.08 -5.57 -26.52
C THR A 297 -9.42 -6.29 -26.51
N VAL A 298 -10.44 -5.79 -25.80
CA VAL A 298 -11.78 -6.40 -25.73
C VAL A 298 -12.67 -6.01 -26.93
N GLN A 299 -12.27 -5.06 -27.78
CA GLN A 299 -13.03 -4.67 -29.00
C GLN A 299 -12.61 -5.45 -30.26
N LYS A 300 -11.70 -6.42 -30.18
CA LYS A 300 -11.21 -7.19 -31.33
C LYS A 300 -11.27 -8.72 -31.14
N CYS A 301 -12.34 -9.24 -30.57
CA CYS A 301 -12.68 -10.67 -30.69
C CYS A 301 -14.20 -10.84 -30.82
#